data_48e89598a6e935552f2ce96c9b0840dd
#
_entry.id   48e89598a6e935552f2ce96c9b0840dd
#
_cell.length_a   1.000
_cell.length_b   1.000
_cell.length_c   1.000
_cell.angle_alpha   90.00
_cell.angle_beta   90.00
_cell.angle_gamma   90.00
#
_symmetry.space_group_name_H-M   'P 1'
#
loop_
_entity.id
_entity.type
_entity.pdbx_description
1 polymer ?
#
loop_
_entity_poly.entity_id
_entity_poly.type
_entity_poly.pdbx_seq_one_letter_code
_entity_poly.pdbx_strand_id
1 'polypeptide(L)'
;MGIRQLKPVTPASRFTSRPDFSEITTDKPEKSLVRKLKKTGGRNNKGRITSRRRGGGHKRSYRIIDFKRNKFDIEGKVATIEYDPNRSAFIALIHYIDGEKRYIIQPDGLKVGDKIISSEKAELKTGNAMQLKNIPSGQFVHNIEMIPGKGAQMARSAGAYAVSYTHLTLPTKRIV
;
A
#
# COMPACT_ATOMS: atom_id res chain seq x y z
N MET A 1 -7.83 11.84 2.67
CA MET A 1 -8.95 10.95 2.29
C MET A 1 -10.24 11.48 2.89
N GLY A 2 -11.22 11.88 2.07
CA GLY A 2 -12.53 12.34 2.50
C GLY A 2 -13.42 11.20 2.99
N ILE A 3 -14.28 11.47 3.95
CA ILE A 3 -15.21 10.49 4.52
C ILE A 3 -16.64 10.94 4.22
N ARG A 4 -17.42 10.08 3.59
CA ARG A 4 -18.85 10.28 3.34
C ARG A 4 -19.67 9.47 4.33
N GLN A 5 -20.55 10.13 5.06
CA GLN A 5 -21.57 9.47 5.87
C GLN A 5 -22.78 9.10 5.01
N LEU A 6 -23.38 7.95 5.27
CA LEU A 6 -24.61 7.52 4.60
C LEU A 6 -25.84 8.18 5.25
N LYS A 7 -26.92 8.31 4.48
CA LYS A 7 -28.21 8.74 5.02
C LYS A 7 -28.69 7.73 6.06
N PRO A 8 -29.22 8.17 7.22
CA PRO A 8 -29.62 7.28 8.33
C PRO A 8 -31.00 6.61 8.07
N VAL A 9 -31.08 5.84 6.99
CA VAL A 9 -32.34 5.18 6.59
C VAL A 9 -32.56 3.86 7.32
N THR A 10 -31.46 3.15 7.65
CA THR A 10 -31.50 1.86 8.38
C THR A 10 -30.60 1.91 9.60
N PRO A 11 -30.79 1.00 10.60
CA PRO A 11 -29.89 0.93 11.77
C PRO A 11 -28.42 0.83 11.39
N ALA A 12 -28.09 0.05 10.35
CA ALA A 12 -26.72 -0.11 9.87
C ALA A 12 -26.17 1.17 9.19
N SER A 13 -26.99 1.88 8.42
CA SER A 13 -26.55 3.09 7.68
C SER A 13 -26.29 4.30 8.58
N ARG A 14 -26.86 4.33 9.80
CA ARG A 14 -26.67 5.44 10.76
C ARG A 14 -25.23 5.68 11.14
N PHE A 15 -24.47 4.58 11.31
CA PHE A 15 -23.10 4.61 11.77
C PHE A 15 -22.08 4.26 10.69
N THR A 16 -22.55 4.01 9.45
CA THR A 16 -21.66 3.63 8.34
C THR A 16 -21.04 4.86 7.72
N SER A 17 -19.73 4.91 7.74
CA SER A 17 -18.92 5.85 6.96
C SER A 17 -18.19 5.12 5.84
N ARG A 18 -18.02 5.78 4.70
CA ARG A 18 -17.30 5.25 3.54
C ARG A 18 -16.33 6.30 3.01
N PRO A 19 -15.20 5.88 2.42
CA PRO A 19 -14.36 6.83 1.69
C PRO A 19 -15.15 7.44 0.52
N ASP A 20 -14.92 8.72 0.24
CA ASP A 20 -15.58 9.43 -0.84
C ASP A 20 -14.97 9.20 -2.22
N PHE A 21 -13.79 8.55 -2.26
CA PHE A 21 -13.01 8.25 -3.47
C PHE A 21 -12.59 9.48 -4.29
N SER A 22 -12.62 10.66 -3.72
CA SER A 22 -12.30 11.92 -4.41
C SER A 22 -10.86 11.98 -4.94
N GLU A 23 -9.95 11.24 -4.32
CA GLU A 23 -8.54 11.19 -4.71
C GLU A 23 -8.27 10.25 -5.90
N ILE A 24 -9.23 9.40 -6.27
CA ILE A 24 -9.06 8.43 -7.34
C ILE A 24 -9.18 9.13 -8.69
N THR A 25 -8.20 8.92 -9.55
CA THR A 25 -8.13 9.54 -10.87
C THR A 25 -8.57 8.62 -11.99
N THR A 26 -8.50 7.29 -11.81
CA THR A 26 -8.93 6.31 -12.81
C THR A 26 -9.42 5.02 -12.16
N ASP A 27 -10.41 4.39 -12.80
CA ASP A 27 -10.96 3.09 -12.39
C ASP A 27 -10.32 1.91 -13.13
N LYS A 28 -9.58 2.19 -14.21
CA LYS A 28 -8.99 1.16 -15.06
C LYS A 28 -7.55 0.88 -14.66
N PRO A 29 -7.23 -0.34 -14.17
CA PRO A 29 -5.87 -0.68 -13.79
C PRO A 29 -4.98 -0.90 -15.02
N GLU A 30 -3.67 -0.69 -14.87
CA GLU A 30 -2.66 -1.01 -15.87
C GLU A 30 -2.61 -2.53 -16.10
N LYS A 31 -2.94 -2.96 -17.31
CA LYS A 31 -3.12 -4.39 -17.66
C LYS A 31 -1.87 -5.23 -17.42
N SER A 32 -0.70 -4.70 -17.69
CA SER A 32 0.59 -5.39 -17.51
C SER A 32 0.88 -5.73 -16.05
N LEU A 33 0.34 -4.95 -15.12
CA LEU A 33 0.55 -5.09 -13.67
C LEU A 33 -0.60 -5.83 -12.95
N VAL A 34 -1.52 -6.42 -13.71
CA VAL A 34 -2.66 -7.15 -13.15
C VAL A 34 -2.48 -8.65 -13.32
N ARG A 35 -2.71 -9.39 -12.25
CA ARG A 35 -2.73 -10.86 -12.25
C ARG A 35 -4.07 -11.40 -11.77
N LYS A 36 -4.42 -12.59 -12.28
CA LYS A 36 -5.61 -13.31 -11.83
C LYS A 36 -5.40 -13.83 -10.41
N LEU A 37 -6.30 -13.48 -9.51
CA LEU A 37 -6.33 -14.04 -8.17
C LEU A 37 -7.14 -15.35 -8.17
N LYS A 38 -6.46 -16.49 -8.00
CA LYS A 38 -7.12 -17.79 -7.86
C LYS A 38 -7.74 -17.89 -6.46
N LYS A 39 -9.03 -18.21 -6.41
CA LYS A 39 -9.76 -18.49 -5.16
C LYS A 39 -10.03 -19.98 -5.09
N THR A 40 -9.58 -20.64 -4.04
CA THR A 40 -9.79 -22.09 -3.82
C THR A 40 -11.12 -22.40 -3.11
N GLY A 41 -11.73 -21.41 -2.48
CA GLY A 41 -12.97 -21.59 -1.73
C GLY A 41 -12.84 -22.55 -0.52
N GLY A 42 -11.65 -22.60 0.08
CA GLY A 42 -11.37 -23.51 1.20
C GLY A 42 -11.25 -24.98 0.81
N ARG A 43 -11.10 -25.28 -0.50
CA ARG A 43 -10.93 -26.64 -1.03
C ARG A 43 -9.47 -27.02 -1.15
N ASN A 44 -9.17 -28.29 -0.89
CA ASN A 44 -7.84 -28.87 -1.08
C ASN A 44 -7.61 -29.29 -2.56
N ASN A 45 -6.47 -29.93 -2.86
CA ASN A 45 -6.12 -30.44 -4.17
C ASN A 45 -7.10 -31.51 -4.70
N LYS A 46 -7.80 -32.23 -3.82
CA LYS A 46 -8.84 -33.21 -4.15
C LYS A 46 -10.24 -32.61 -4.28
N GLY A 47 -10.39 -31.29 -4.19
CA GLY A 47 -11.67 -30.58 -4.28
C GLY A 47 -12.55 -30.64 -3.01
N ARG A 48 -12.09 -31.28 -1.94
CA ARG A 48 -12.82 -31.38 -0.67
C ARG A 48 -12.65 -30.11 0.15
N ILE A 49 -13.71 -29.67 0.84
CA ILE A 49 -13.66 -28.51 1.72
C ILE A 49 -12.93 -28.89 3.01
N THR A 50 -11.70 -28.40 3.14
CA THR A 50 -10.86 -28.57 4.36
C THR A 50 -10.91 -27.36 5.27
N SER A 51 -11.26 -26.21 4.75
CA SER A 51 -11.42 -24.98 5.53
C SER A 51 -12.82 -24.42 5.29
N ARG A 52 -13.70 -24.54 6.29
CA ARG A 52 -15.07 -24.06 6.18
C ARG A 52 -15.14 -22.53 6.15
N ARG A 53 -16.26 -21.97 5.65
CA ARG A 53 -16.58 -20.53 5.65
C ARG A 53 -15.56 -19.68 4.88
N ARG A 54 -14.82 -20.27 3.93
CA ARG A 54 -13.94 -19.57 3.01
C ARG A 54 -14.49 -19.63 1.59
N GLY A 55 -14.44 -18.50 0.89
CA GLY A 55 -14.88 -18.39 -0.49
C GLY A 55 -15.97 -17.34 -0.67
N GLY A 56 -16.59 -17.35 -1.86
CA GLY A 56 -17.59 -16.36 -2.24
C GLY A 56 -17.01 -14.97 -2.53
N GLY A 57 -17.89 -13.98 -2.58
CA GLY A 57 -17.57 -12.60 -2.91
C GLY A 57 -17.25 -12.38 -4.40
N HIS A 58 -17.22 -11.12 -4.80
CA HIS A 58 -16.96 -10.71 -6.18
C HIS A 58 -15.57 -11.15 -6.67
N LYS A 59 -15.45 -11.44 -7.97
CA LYS A 59 -14.17 -11.74 -8.62
C LYS A 59 -13.25 -10.53 -8.54
N ARG A 60 -12.01 -10.74 -8.08
CA ARG A 60 -11.02 -9.68 -7.94
C ARG A 60 -9.80 -9.97 -8.78
N SER A 61 -9.21 -8.91 -9.30
CA SER A 61 -7.88 -8.93 -9.92
C SER A 61 -6.86 -8.45 -8.91
N TYR A 62 -5.67 -9.06 -8.90
CA TYR A 62 -4.57 -8.67 -8.04
C TYR A 62 -3.67 -7.68 -8.77
N ARG A 63 -3.37 -6.53 -8.14
CA ARG A 63 -2.38 -5.58 -8.64
C ARG A 63 -1.03 -5.91 -8.04
N ILE A 64 -0.02 -5.98 -8.89
CA ILE A 64 1.36 -6.24 -8.45
C ILE A 64 1.89 -4.93 -7.87
N ILE A 65 2.17 -4.94 -6.57
CA ILE A 65 2.71 -3.77 -5.86
C ILE A 65 4.20 -3.96 -5.67
N ASP A 66 4.95 -2.91 -5.92
CA ASP A 66 6.38 -2.86 -5.63
C ASP A 66 6.60 -2.58 -4.14
N PHE A 67 6.73 -3.66 -3.38
CA PHE A 67 7.07 -3.59 -1.96
C PHE A 67 8.58 -3.49 -1.71
N LYS A 68 9.41 -3.77 -2.72
CA LYS A 68 10.87 -3.77 -2.55
C LYS A 68 11.49 -2.42 -2.81
N ARG A 69 10.87 -1.62 -3.67
CA ARG A 69 11.41 -0.32 -4.08
C ARG A 69 12.88 -0.40 -4.50
N ASN A 70 13.25 -1.48 -5.19
CA ASN A 70 14.61 -1.83 -5.57
C ASN A 70 15.14 -1.07 -6.81
N LYS A 71 14.40 -0.08 -7.29
CA LYS A 71 14.80 0.78 -8.40
C LYS A 71 15.47 2.02 -7.83
N PHE A 72 16.78 1.91 -7.60
CA PHE A 72 17.56 2.98 -6.97
C PHE A 72 17.95 4.05 -7.97
N ASP A 73 17.95 5.32 -7.50
CA ASP A 73 18.43 6.52 -8.18
C ASP A 73 17.74 6.82 -9.52
N ILE A 74 16.60 6.20 -9.78
CA ILE A 74 15.78 6.47 -10.96
C ILE A 74 14.51 7.20 -10.52
N GLU A 75 14.30 8.38 -11.09
CA GLU A 75 13.13 9.20 -10.83
C GLU A 75 11.90 8.59 -11.48
N GLY A 76 10.80 8.56 -10.73
CA GLY A 76 9.47 8.18 -11.20
C GLY A 76 8.46 9.29 -10.95
N LYS A 77 7.48 9.42 -11.84
CA LYS A 77 6.38 10.37 -11.71
C LYS A 77 5.09 9.63 -11.40
N VAL A 78 4.32 10.13 -10.44
CA VAL A 78 2.97 9.64 -10.14
C VAL A 78 2.06 9.96 -11.30
N ALA A 79 1.56 8.92 -12.00
CA ALA A 79 0.69 9.05 -13.15
C ALA A 79 -0.79 9.04 -12.74
N THR A 80 -1.20 8.07 -11.93
CA THR A 80 -2.58 7.91 -11.47
C THR A 80 -2.65 7.42 -10.03
N ILE A 81 -3.77 7.70 -9.37
CA ILE A 81 -4.16 7.13 -8.07
C ILE A 81 -5.37 6.25 -8.31
N GLU A 82 -5.33 5.00 -7.82
CA GLU A 82 -6.32 3.98 -8.12
C GLU A 82 -6.81 3.24 -6.87
N TYR A 83 -8.02 2.73 -6.96
CA TYR A 83 -8.59 1.84 -5.95
C TYR A 83 -8.15 0.40 -6.16
N ASP A 84 -7.66 -0.27 -5.11
CA ASP A 84 -7.41 -1.70 -5.13
C ASP A 84 -8.38 -2.44 -4.20
N PRO A 85 -9.24 -3.34 -4.73
CA PRO A 85 -10.20 -4.09 -3.90
C PRO A 85 -9.54 -5.13 -2.97
N ASN A 86 -8.23 -5.33 -3.06
CA ASN A 86 -7.51 -6.32 -2.26
C ASN A 86 -6.88 -5.72 -1.00
N ARG A 87 -6.92 -4.40 -0.85
CA ARG A 87 -6.35 -3.69 0.30
C ARG A 87 -7.18 -2.48 0.70
N SER A 88 -6.97 -1.99 1.90
CA SER A 88 -7.66 -0.80 2.40
C SER A 88 -7.04 0.51 1.89
N ALA A 89 -5.74 0.52 1.59
CA ALA A 89 -5.04 1.68 1.06
C ALA A 89 -5.21 1.82 -0.45
N PHE A 90 -5.25 3.05 -0.96
CA PHE A 90 -5.15 3.33 -2.38
C PHE A 90 -3.76 3.01 -2.90
N ILE A 91 -3.62 2.88 -4.21
CA ILE A 91 -2.37 2.62 -4.89
C ILE A 91 -2.09 3.72 -5.91
N ALA A 92 -0.81 4.01 -6.12
CA ALA A 92 -0.36 4.97 -7.11
C ALA A 92 0.42 4.25 -8.21
N LEU A 93 0.09 4.55 -9.47
CA LEU A 93 0.86 4.10 -10.62
C LEU A 93 2.00 5.08 -10.86
N ILE A 94 3.20 4.55 -10.91
CA ILE A 94 4.43 5.31 -11.15
C ILE A 94 4.95 5.00 -12.54
N HIS A 95 5.23 6.04 -13.29
CA HIS A 95 5.97 5.97 -14.54
C HIS A 95 7.41 6.42 -14.28
N TYR A 96 8.35 5.51 -14.43
CA TYR A 96 9.78 5.81 -14.32
C TYR A 96 10.32 6.37 -15.64
N ILE A 97 11.41 7.13 -15.57
CA ILE A 97 12.04 7.76 -16.76
C ILE A 97 12.48 6.72 -17.79
N ASP A 98 12.85 5.50 -17.34
CA ASP A 98 13.22 4.38 -18.20
C ASP A 98 12.03 3.66 -18.87
N GLY A 99 10.81 4.16 -18.69
CA GLY A 99 9.58 3.61 -19.28
C GLY A 99 8.94 2.48 -18.46
N GLU A 100 9.57 1.96 -17.39
CA GLU A 100 8.95 0.97 -16.54
C GLU A 100 7.81 1.58 -15.72
N LYS A 101 6.75 0.81 -15.53
CA LYS A 101 5.61 1.18 -14.68
C LYS A 101 5.57 0.29 -13.46
N ARG A 102 5.30 0.85 -12.30
CA ARG A 102 5.09 0.08 -11.05
C ARG A 102 3.98 0.69 -10.22
N TYR A 103 3.25 -0.16 -9.50
CA TYR A 103 2.35 0.30 -8.45
C TYR A 103 3.07 0.39 -7.12
N ILE A 104 2.78 1.44 -6.36
CA ILE A 104 3.15 1.57 -4.95
C ILE A 104 1.91 1.79 -4.11
N ILE A 105 1.99 1.54 -2.79
CA ILE A 105 0.94 1.99 -1.87
C ILE A 105 1.02 3.52 -1.80
N GLN A 106 -0.13 4.18 -1.96
CA GLN A 106 -0.20 5.63 -1.87
C GLN A 106 0.02 6.07 -0.42
N PRO A 107 1.06 6.85 -0.11
CA PRO A 107 1.16 7.57 1.15
C PRO A 107 0.18 8.74 1.19
N ASP A 108 -0.17 9.16 2.39
CA ASP A 108 -1.03 10.33 2.58
C ASP A 108 -0.34 11.60 2.03
N GLY A 109 -1.11 12.43 1.35
CA GLY A 109 -0.63 13.68 0.74
C GLY A 109 0.05 13.53 -0.63
N LEU A 110 0.27 12.31 -1.15
CA LEU A 110 0.83 12.11 -2.49
C LEU A 110 -0.19 12.49 -3.57
N LYS A 111 0.23 13.28 -4.54
CA LYS A 111 -0.62 13.77 -5.64
C LYS A 111 -0.13 13.28 -7.00
N VAL A 112 -1.04 13.29 -7.98
CA VAL A 112 -0.67 13.04 -9.37
C VAL A 112 0.28 14.15 -9.86
N GLY A 113 1.36 13.75 -10.50
CA GLY A 113 2.42 14.64 -10.98
C GLY A 113 3.63 14.72 -10.06
N ASP A 114 3.52 14.28 -8.79
CA ASP A 114 4.64 14.27 -7.86
C ASP A 114 5.76 13.36 -8.36
N LYS A 115 6.98 13.75 -8.09
CA LYS A 115 8.19 13.00 -8.39
C LYS A 115 8.61 12.21 -7.16
N ILE A 116 8.95 10.96 -7.38
CA ILE A 116 9.42 10.06 -6.33
C ILE A 116 10.71 9.37 -6.74
N ILE A 117 11.54 9.09 -5.76
CA ILE A 117 12.80 8.37 -5.94
C ILE A 117 13.05 7.40 -4.79
N SER A 118 13.77 6.34 -5.06
CA SER A 118 14.33 5.44 -4.05
C SER A 118 15.84 5.62 -4.06
N SER A 119 16.42 6.15 -2.99
CA SER A 119 17.85 6.38 -2.89
C SER A 119 18.30 6.38 -1.42
N GLU A 120 19.57 6.14 -1.19
CA GLU A 120 20.14 6.26 0.16
C GLU A 120 20.10 7.70 0.70
N LYS A 121 20.20 8.69 -0.20
CA LYS A 121 20.20 10.13 0.13
C LYS A 121 19.02 10.86 -0.50
N ALA A 122 17.85 10.19 -0.56
CA ALA A 122 16.66 10.82 -1.07
C ALA A 122 16.23 12.00 -0.17
N GLU A 123 15.61 13.01 -0.75
CA GLU A 123 14.98 14.08 0.01
C GLU A 123 13.81 13.53 0.85
N LEU A 124 13.54 14.15 1.98
CA LEU A 124 12.41 13.81 2.85
C LEU A 124 11.10 14.33 2.26
N LYS A 125 10.70 13.72 1.15
CA LYS A 125 9.43 14.01 0.48
C LYS A 125 8.50 12.79 0.53
N THR A 126 7.21 13.06 0.56
CA THR A 126 6.18 12.02 0.52
C THR A 126 6.34 11.14 -0.72
N GLY A 127 6.37 9.82 -0.52
CA GLY A 127 6.55 8.84 -1.60
C GLY A 127 7.99 8.41 -1.86
N ASN A 128 8.99 9.11 -1.37
CA ASN A 128 10.38 8.68 -1.45
C ASN A 128 10.64 7.47 -0.56
N ALA A 129 11.63 6.66 -0.94
CA ALA A 129 12.06 5.50 -0.17
C ALA A 129 13.55 5.55 0.10
N MET A 130 13.93 5.28 1.35
CA MET A 130 15.31 5.22 1.77
C MET A 130 15.51 4.23 2.93
N GLN A 131 16.74 3.94 3.26
CA GLN A 131 17.07 3.09 4.40
C GLN A 131 16.68 3.79 5.70
N LEU A 132 16.13 3.02 6.64
CA LEU A 132 15.59 3.57 7.90
C LEU A 132 16.64 4.33 8.72
N LYS A 133 17.91 3.92 8.66
CA LYS A 133 19.04 4.60 9.32
C LYS A 133 19.25 6.06 8.85
N ASN A 134 18.81 6.37 7.62
CA ASN A 134 19.00 7.68 7.01
C ASN A 134 17.79 8.61 7.24
N ILE A 135 16.73 8.09 7.84
CA ILE A 135 15.53 8.88 8.13
C ILE A 135 15.70 9.56 9.50
N PRO A 136 15.55 10.90 9.58
CA PRO A 136 15.59 11.60 10.87
C PRO A 136 14.52 11.08 11.83
N SER A 137 14.80 11.24 13.12
CA SER A 137 13.82 10.88 14.15
C SER A 137 12.59 11.77 14.10
N GLY A 138 11.45 11.20 14.48
CA GLY A 138 10.16 11.90 14.50
C GLY A 138 9.40 11.91 13.17
N GLN A 139 9.94 11.29 12.11
CA GLN A 139 9.25 11.20 10.83
C GLN A 139 8.23 10.05 10.79
N PHE A 140 7.10 10.31 10.15
CA PHE A 140 6.10 9.29 9.87
C PHE A 140 6.55 8.45 8.67
N VAL A 141 6.62 7.14 8.85
CA VAL A 141 7.05 6.19 7.82
C VAL A 141 6.04 5.06 7.66
N HIS A 142 5.97 4.49 6.47
CA HIS A 142 5.12 3.34 6.15
C HIS A 142 5.90 2.36 5.26
N ASN A 143 5.32 1.21 4.94
CA ASN A 143 5.97 0.18 4.12
C ASN A 143 7.36 -0.23 4.63
N ILE A 144 7.43 -0.58 5.92
CA ILE A 144 8.71 -0.90 6.58
C ILE A 144 9.08 -2.36 6.31
N GLU A 145 10.35 -2.58 5.95
CA GLU A 145 10.95 -3.91 5.84
C GLU A 145 11.42 -4.41 7.20
N MET A 146 11.17 -5.70 7.48
CA MET A 146 11.73 -6.38 8.66
C MET A 146 13.16 -6.86 8.42
N ILE A 147 13.46 -7.21 7.19
CA ILE A 147 14.76 -7.67 6.72
C ILE A 147 15.10 -6.89 5.46
N PRO A 148 16.27 -6.26 5.35
CA PRO A 148 16.66 -5.51 4.17
C PRO A 148 16.51 -6.31 2.87
N GLY A 149 15.87 -5.71 1.85
CA GLY A 149 15.67 -6.33 0.53
C GLY A 149 14.54 -7.36 0.44
N LYS A 150 13.89 -7.72 1.56
CA LYS A 150 12.75 -8.66 1.54
C LYS A 150 11.47 -8.02 1.01
N GLY A 151 11.36 -6.72 1.12
CA GLY A 151 10.16 -5.95 0.79
C GLY A 151 9.33 -5.61 2.01
N ALA A 152 8.53 -4.57 1.90
CA ALA A 152 7.72 -4.03 2.97
C ALA A 152 6.76 -5.06 3.56
N GLN A 153 6.72 -5.16 4.89
CA GLN A 153 5.88 -6.09 5.65
C GLN A 153 4.99 -5.38 6.67
N MET A 154 5.44 -4.27 7.25
CA MET A 154 4.72 -3.51 8.28
C MET A 154 4.16 -2.21 7.74
N ALA A 155 3.15 -1.67 8.41
CA ALA A 155 2.51 -0.38 8.10
C ALA A 155 2.07 -0.25 6.62
N ARG A 156 1.27 -1.21 6.13
CA ARG A 156 0.79 -1.26 4.74
C ARG A 156 -0.69 -0.96 4.57
N SER A 157 -1.44 -0.92 5.64
CA SER A 157 -2.88 -0.64 5.61
C SER A 157 -3.14 0.86 5.61
N ALA A 158 -4.32 1.28 5.14
CA ALA A 158 -4.72 2.67 5.25
C ALA A 158 -4.69 3.14 6.71
N GLY A 159 -4.15 4.34 6.93
CA GLY A 159 -3.99 4.93 8.26
C GLY A 159 -2.90 4.29 9.13
N ALA A 160 -2.19 3.25 8.64
CA ALA A 160 -1.10 2.64 9.39
C ALA A 160 0.23 3.34 9.09
N TYR A 161 0.91 3.74 10.13
CA TYR A 161 2.22 4.36 10.08
C TYR A 161 3.07 3.93 11.27
N ALA A 162 4.35 4.19 11.20
CA ALA A 162 5.26 4.15 12.33
C ALA A 162 6.02 5.47 12.42
N VAL A 163 6.52 5.78 13.61
CA VAL A 163 7.34 6.98 13.83
C VAL A 163 8.79 6.54 13.95
N SER A 164 9.66 7.16 13.16
CA SER A 164 11.08 6.93 13.29
C SER A 164 11.59 7.62 14.54
N TYR A 165 11.85 6.87 15.56
CA TYR A 165 12.63 7.36 16.65
C TYR A 165 14.05 6.89 16.43
N THR A 166 15.05 7.70 16.52
CA THR A 166 16.43 7.35 16.25
C THR A 166 16.78 6.06 16.95
N HIS A 167 17.21 5.12 16.12
CA HIS A 167 17.79 3.86 16.52
C HIS A 167 17.24 3.35 17.73
N LEU A 168 16.12 3.95 17.80
CA LEU A 168 15.33 3.44 18.71
C LEU A 168 15.88 2.21 19.11
N THR A 169 16.76 2.51 19.59
CA THR A 169 17.09 1.92 20.80
C THR A 169 15.85 1.84 21.60
N LEU A 170 15.05 1.00 21.21
CA LEU A 170 14.56 0.05 22.12
C LEU A 170 15.56 -1.08 22.18
N PRO A 171 16.42 -1.07 23.15
CA PRO A 171 16.67 -2.31 23.79
C PRO A 171 15.29 -2.65 24.35
N THR A 172 14.53 -3.46 23.69
CA THR A 172 13.70 -4.40 24.39
C THR A 172 14.66 -5.30 25.14
N LYS A 173 15.29 -4.80 26.16
CA LYS A 173 15.67 -5.59 27.31
C LYS A 173 14.34 -6.07 27.82
N ARG A 174 13.94 -7.22 27.32
CA ARG A 174 13.07 -8.11 28.03
C ARG A 174 13.80 -8.38 29.34
N ILE A 175 13.47 -7.60 30.35
CA ILE A 175 13.81 -7.93 31.72
C ILE A 175 12.86 -9.07 32.03
N VAL A 176 13.40 -10.27 32.04
CA VAL A 176 12.75 -11.42 32.63
C VAL A 176 12.81 -11.25 34.13
#